data_d1fcf8110aa1ad54058bd32c7f560cac
#
_entry.id   d1fcf8110aa1ad54058bd32c7f560cac
#
_cell.length_a   1.000
_cell.length_b   1.000
_cell.length_c   1.000
_cell.angle_alpha   90.00
_cell.angle_beta   90.00
_cell.angle_gamma   90.00
#
_symmetry.space_group_name_H-M   'P 1'
#
loop_
_entity.id
_entity.type
_entity.pdbx_description
1 polymer ?
#
loop_
_entity_poly.entity_id
_entity_poly.type
_entity_poly.pdbx_seq_one_letter_code
_entity_poly.pdbx_strand_id
1 'polypeptide(L)' 'MKMYQVSYQIPYNDCEWRSQYYNTLEEAERMVEFYKSCGSPARLIERQVSN' A
#
# COMPACT_ATOMS: atom_id res chain seq x y z
N MET A 1 1.11 -16.32 -9.26
CA MET A 1 1.88 -15.36 -8.46
C MET A 1 0.98 -14.33 -7.82
N LYS A 2 1.25 -13.98 -6.59
CA LYS A 2 0.48 -12.95 -5.89
C LYS A 2 1.33 -11.72 -5.67
N MET A 3 0.71 -10.57 -5.82
CA MET A 3 1.33 -9.31 -5.46
C MET A 3 0.42 -8.57 -4.50
N TYR A 4 1.01 -7.73 -3.69
CA TYR A 4 0.28 -6.96 -2.71
C TYR A 4 0.45 -5.49 -3.02
N GLN A 5 -0.68 -4.82 -3.23
CA GLN A 5 -0.69 -3.41 -3.54
C GLN A 5 -1.00 -2.63 -2.26
N VAL A 6 -0.14 -1.70 -1.94
CA VAL A 6 -0.38 -0.78 -0.85
C VAL A 6 -0.70 0.58 -1.45
N SER A 7 -1.94 1.01 -1.26
CA SER A 7 -2.37 2.33 -1.71
C SER A 7 -2.41 3.25 -0.52
N TYR A 8 -1.85 4.43 -0.68
CA TYR A 8 -1.79 5.39 0.42
C TYR A 8 -2.02 6.80 -0.11
N GLN A 9 -2.43 7.68 0.76
CA GLN A 9 -2.71 9.06 0.42
C GLN A 9 -1.64 9.96 1.03
N ILE A 10 -1.15 10.91 0.24
CA ILE A 10 -0.16 11.86 0.72
C ILE A 10 -0.90 13.08 1.25
N PRO A 11 -0.84 13.33 2.58
CA PRO A 11 -1.64 14.39 3.17
C PRO A 11 -1.21 15.81 2.79
N TYR A 12 -0.01 15.95 2.25
CA TYR A 12 0.50 17.29 1.94
C TYR A 12 0.34 17.70 0.48
N ASN A 13 -0.11 16.78 -0.39
CA ASN A 13 -0.20 17.04 -1.82
C ASN A 13 -1.59 16.71 -2.34
N ASP A 14 -2.54 17.61 -2.14
CA ASP A 14 -3.88 17.49 -2.69
C ASP A 14 -4.55 16.13 -2.46
N CYS A 15 -4.12 15.42 -1.43
CA CYS A 15 -4.67 14.10 -1.08
C CYS A 15 -4.58 13.10 -2.23
N GLU A 16 -3.47 13.14 -2.94
CA GLU A 16 -3.26 12.22 -4.05
C GLU A 16 -2.99 10.80 -3.57
N TRP A 17 -3.64 9.85 -4.19
CA TRP A 17 -3.41 8.44 -3.89
C TRP A 17 -2.26 7.90 -4.71
N ARG A 18 -1.36 7.19 -4.05
CA ARG A 18 -0.25 6.51 -4.70
C ARG A 18 -0.25 5.05 -4.33
N SER A 19 0.39 4.23 -5.17
CA SER A 19 0.43 2.80 -4.95
C SER A 19 1.86 2.28 -5.02
N GLN A 20 2.13 1.30 -4.16
CA GLN A 20 3.38 0.55 -4.19
C GLN A 20 3.05 -0.93 -4.21
N TYR A 21 3.91 -1.71 -4.85
CA TYR A 21 3.67 -3.14 -5.00
C TYR A 21 4.75 -3.92 -4.28
N TYR A 22 4.34 -4.98 -3.59
CA TYR A 22 5.24 -5.80 -2.80
C TYR A 22 5.01 -7.27 -3.14
N ASN A 23 6.06 -8.07 -3.02
CA ASN A 23 5.98 -9.50 -3.32
C ASN A 23 5.49 -10.31 -2.13
N THR A 24 5.60 -9.80 -0.93
CA THR A 24 5.20 -10.53 0.27
C THR A 24 4.18 -9.74 1.06
N LEU A 25 3.26 -10.47 1.68
CA LEU A 25 2.25 -9.87 2.53
C LEU A 25 2.87 -9.15 3.73
N GLU A 26 3.92 -9.74 4.28
CA GLU A 26 4.58 -9.17 5.45
C GLU A 26 5.13 -7.77 5.18
N GLU A 27 5.79 -7.60 4.04
CA GLU A 27 6.30 -6.29 3.66
C GLU A 27 5.17 -5.29 3.44
N ALA A 28 4.11 -5.73 2.76
CA ALA A 28 2.97 -4.85 2.48
C ALA A 28 2.28 -4.40 3.77
N GLU A 29 2.08 -5.33 4.69
CA GLU A 29 1.44 -4.98 5.97
C GLU A 29 2.28 -4.00 6.77
N ARG A 30 3.59 -4.19 6.73
CA ARG A 30 4.52 -3.30 7.43
C ARG A 30 4.42 -1.88 6.89
N MET A 31 4.29 -1.74 5.58
CA MET A 31 4.17 -0.42 4.97
C MET A 31 2.82 0.22 5.26
N VAL A 32 1.76 -0.57 5.28
CA VAL A 32 0.44 -0.04 5.65
C VAL A 32 0.48 0.54 7.06
N GLU A 33 1.09 -0.19 7.99
CA GLU A 33 1.19 0.30 9.36
C GLU A 33 2.05 1.55 9.45
N PHE A 34 3.12 1.59 8.66
CA PHE A 34 3.99 2.76 8.63
C PHE A 34 3.21 4.00 8.19
N TYR A 35 2.46 3.89 7.09
CA TYR A 35 1.69 5.04 6.61
C TYR A 35 0.60 5.45 7.57
N LYS A 36 -0.06 4.48 8.19
CA LYS A 36 -1.09 4.79 9.18
C LYS A 36 -0.52 5.52 10.39
N SER A 37 0.66 5.13 10.82
CA SER A 37 1.30 5.80 11.96
C SER A 37 1.75 7.21 11.61
N CYS A 38 1.96 7.49 10.33
CA CYS A 38 2.25 8.83 9.85
C CYS A 38 1.01 9.67 9.63
N GLY A 39 -0.17 9.11 9.89
CA GLY A 39 -1.42 9.81 9.71
C GLY A 39 -1.96 9.77 8.30
N SER A 40 -1.43 8.90 7.45
CA SER A 40 -1.89 8.77 6.08
C SER A 40 -2.86 7.60 5.95
N PRO A 41 -3.99 7.78 5.26
CA PRO A 41 -4.85 6.65 4.94
C PRO A 41 -4.11 5.67 4.06
N ALA A 42 -4.24 4.37 4.36
CA ALA A 42 -3.56 3.34 3.60
C ALA A 42 -4.46 2.11 3.47
N ARG A 43 -4.33 1.42 2.34
CA ARG A 43 -5.09 0.21 2.05
C ARG A 43 -4.17 -0.87 1.54
N LEU A 44 -4.50 -2.10 1.90
CA LEU A 44 -3.81 -3.28 1.38
C LEU A 44 -4.76 -4.03 0.46
N ILE A 45 -4.31 -4.28 -0.76
CA ILE A 45 -5.10 -5.00 -1.75
C ILE A 45 -4.27 -6.17 -2.26
N GLU A 46 -4.82 -7.37 -2.13
CA GLU A 46 -4.18 -8.55 -2.68
C GLU A 46 -4.53 -8.66 -4.16
N ARG A 47 -3.52 -8.77 -4.99
CA ARG A 47 -3.71 -8.92 -6.42
C ARG A 47 -3.13 -10.22 -6.90
N GLN A 48 -3.85 -10.89 -7.75
CA GLN A 48 -3.35 -12.09 -8.40
C GLN A 48 -2.83 -11.74 -9.77
N VAL A 49 -1.56 -12.06 -10.00
CA VAL A 49 -0.93 -11.83 -11.29
C VAL A 49 -1.01 -13.14 -12.06
N SER A 50 -1.71 -13.11 -13.19
CA SER A 50 -1.77 -14.29 -14.07
C SER A 50 -0.83 -14.09 -15.22
N ASN A 51 -0.17 -15.17 -15.56
CA ASN A 51 0.74 -15.15 -16.70
C ASN A 51 0.00 -15.51 -17.98
#